data_aa44e3955da3447dbb9ed6d7864cc952
#
_entry.id   aa44e3955da3447dbb9ed6d7864cc952
#
_cell.length_a   1.000
_cell.length_b   1.000
_cell.length_c   1.000
_cell.angle_alpha   90.00
_cell.angle_beta   90.00
_cell.angle_gamma   90.00
#
_symmetry.space_group_name_H-M   'P 1'
#
loop_
_entity.id
_entity.type
_entity.pdbx_description
1 polymer ?
#
loop_
_entity_poly.entity_id
_entity_poly.type
_entity_poly.pdbx_seq_one_letter_code
_entity_poly.pdbx_strand_id
1 'polypeptide(L)'
;MSPDQAMADQYDVLLIDDVCSFLTPRLVRSIRELGREIVGVYSPTDAPDAKRHLLECGITDVIESDADAAEFVSIAAGTRIHHRPSTPPKTASAKTYRVGVLGPLGGVGVTEVALGLASGLSVSRSTLLIDLDQRSPSLAQRLDLPLHPNLMTAVDQAHHAGDLRDAIASYDRLSIIGGLASSASPHLPAIEIEGLLDEVGRAGFETVVADLGALAPDRMDSPRFDALIVVGLASPVGMSRLVRAVQEVVTGGHAADTVAVVNRVAAGGQRRLEIKSEMARLMPQVPVVLLPEDRGMEKAAWDGTCPTRGPFARSVGRIAALIDQATS
;
A
#
# COMPACT_ATOMS: atom_id res chain seq x y z
N MET A 1 24.27 -13.38 -23.13
CA MET A 1 24.13 -11.92 -23.15
C MET A 1 24.69 -11.39 -21.84
N SER A 2 25.35 -10.22 -21.84
CA SER A 2 25.80 -9.54 -20.62
C SER A 2 24.89 -8.36 -20.30
N PRO A 3 24.91 -7.80 -19.06
CA PRO A 3 24.17 -6.57 -18.75
C PRO A 3 24.46 -5.43 -19.70
N ASP A 4 25.74 -5.25 -20.07
CA ASP A 4 26.15 -4.18 -20.98
C ASP A 4 25.61 -4.39 -22.39
N GLN A 5 25.52 -5.63 -22.87
CA GLN A 5 24.89 -5.98 -24.13
C GLN A 5 23.38 -5.72 -24.10
N ALA A 6 22.69 -6.12 -23.01
CA ALA A 6 21.28 -5.84 -22.85
C ALA A 6 20.95 -4.32 -22.87
N MET A 7 21.89 -3.50 -22.43
CA MET A 7 21.74 -2.04 -22.47
C MET A 7 22.12 -1.42 -23.82
N ALA A 8 23.10 -1.98 -24.53
CA ALA A 8 23.67 -1.41 -25.75
C ALA A 8 22.93 -1.81 -27.04
N ASP A 9 22.39 -3.02 -27.09
CA ASP A 9 21.75 -3.57 -28.29
C ASP A 9 20.42 -2.85 -28.59
N GLN A 10 20.05 -2.77 -29.86
CA GLN A 10 18.77 -2.17 -30.28
C GLN A 10 17.70 -3.24 -30.43
N TYR A 11 16.71 -3.18 -29.57
CA TYR A 11 15.50 -4.02 -29.59
C TYR A 11 14.35 -3.26 -28.94
N ASP A 12 13.10 -3.68 -29.21
CA ASP A 12 11.93 -3.13 -28.57
C ASP A 12 11.49 -3.97 -27.37
N VAL A 13 11.66 -5.31 -27.45
CA VAL A 13 11.26 -6.27 -26.44
C VAL A 13 12.40 -7.22 -26.14
N LEU A 14 12.77 -7.36 -24.87
CA LEU A 14 13.73 -8.35 -24.38
C LEU A 14 13.00 -9.55 -23.80
N LEU A 15 13.31 -10.74 -24.31
CA LEU A 15 12.92 -11.98 -23.64
C LEU A 15 14.06 -12.37 -22.69
N ILE A 16 13.75 -12.55 -21.42
CA ILE A 16 14.73 -12.89 -20.38
C ILE A 16 14.23 -14.07 -19.54
N ASP A 17 15.13 -14.96 -19.22
CA ASP A 17 14.89 -16.16 -18.45
C ASP A 17 15.34 -15.93 -16.99
N ASP A 18 14.73 -16.63 -16.04
CA ASP A 18 15.02 -16.55 -14.59
C ASP A 18 16.43 -17.06 -14.23
N VAL A 19 17.03 -17.91 -15.06
CA VAL A 19 18.41 -18.43 -14.89
C VAL A 19 19.45 -17.35 -15.19
N CYS A 20 19.05 -16.23 -15.73
CA CYS A 20 19.95 -15.13 -16.06
C CYS A 20 20.60 -14.56 -14.79
N SER A 21 21.87 -14.88 -14.55
CA SER A 21 22.61 -14.55 -13.32
C SER A 21 22.77 -13.05 -13.05
N PHE A 22 22.50 -12.20 -14.02
CA PHE A 22 22.55 -10.73 -13.90
C PHE A 22 21.16 -10.08 -13.85
N LEU A 23 20.08 -10.88 -13.83
CA LEU A 23 18.73 -10.37 -13.69
C LEU A 23 18.55 -9.76 -12.29
N THR A 24 18.26 -8.47 -12.27
CA THR A 24 18.01 -7.70 -11.06
C THR A 24 16.92 -6.67 -11.32
N PRO A 25 16.18 -6.23 -10.29
CA PRO A 25 15.21 -5.15 -10.43
C PRO A 25 15.82 -3.86 -11.02
N ARG A 26 17.09 -3.60 -10.71
CA ARG A 26 17.82 -2.45 -11.27
C ARG A 26 18.01 -2.56 -12.77
N LEU A 27 18.40 -3.74 -13.28
CA LEU A 27 18.57 -3.96 -14.71
C LEU A 27 17.25 -3.82 -15.45
N VAL A 28 16.17 -4.41 -14.92
CA VAL A 28 14.83 -4.30 -15.49
C VAL A 28 14.42 -2.84 -15.61
N ARG A 29 14.63 -2.05 -14.56
CA ARG A 29 14.36 -0.61 -14.55
C ARG A 29 15.18 0.12 -15.63
N SER A 30 16.49 -0.10 -15.66
CA SER A 30 17.36 0.56 -16.64
C SER A 30 16.99 0.25 -18.10
N ILE A 31 16.55 -0.97 -18.38
CA ILE A 31 16.08 -1.35 -19.74
C ILE A 31 14.77 -0.61 -20.07
N ARG A 32 13.83 -0.53 -19.13
CA ARG A 32 12.58 0.22 -19.31
C ARG A 32 12.81 1.72 -19.46
N GLU A 33 13.78 2.30 -18.74
CA GLU A 33 14.18 3.72 -18.90
C GLU A 33 14.66 4.04 -20.32
N LEU A 34 15.12 3.04 -21.07
CA LEU A 34 15.44 3.18 -22.49
C LEU A 34 14.23 3.01 -23.42
N GLY A 35 13.01 2.92 -22.85
CA GLY A 35 11.76 2.73 -23.60
C GLY A 35 11.61 1.32 -24.18
N ARG A 36 12.22 0.32 -23.56
CA ARG A 36 12.22 -1.08 -24.01
C ARG A 36 11.39 -1.94 -23.06
N GLU A 37 10.75 -2.96 -23.59
CA GLU A 37 9.93 -3.90 -22.81
C GLU A 37 10.69 -5.18 -22.47
N ILE A 38 10.24 -5.83 -21.40
CA ILE A 38 10.82 -7.08 -20.92
C ILE A 38 9.70 -8.09 -20.70
N VAL A 39 9.86 -9.26 -21.27
CA VAL A 39 9.01 -10.43 -21.04
C VAL A 39 9.85 -11.53 -20.39
N GLY A 40 9.41 -12.02 -19.25
CA GLY A 40 10.04 -13.12 -18.55
C GLY A 40 9.65 -14.46 -19.16
N VAL A 41 10.62 -15.32 -19.41
CA VAL A 41 10.39 -16.71 -19.84
C VAL A 41 10.70 -17.65 -18.69
N TYR A 42 9.83 -18.58 -18.36
CA TYR A 42 10.04 -19.51 -17.25
C TYR A 42 9.59 -20.93 -17.61
N SER A 43 10.23 -21.91 -16.97
CA SER A 43 9.84 -23.31 -17.04
C SER A 43 9.29 -23.76 -15.68
N PRO A 44 7.99 -24.05 -15.55
CA PRO A 44 7.42 -24.51 -14.28
C PRO A 44 7.95 -25.90 -13.88
N THR A 45 8.44 -26.67 -14.84
CA THR A 45 8.98 -28.02 -14.64
C THR A 45 10.40 -27.98 -14.11
N ASP A 46 11.24 -27.10 -14.64
CA ASP A 46 12.66 -27.05 -14.30
C ASP A 46 12.95 -26.18 -13.09
N ALA A 47 12.16 -25.12 -12.90
CA ALA A 47 12.30 -24.17 -11.80
C ALA A 47 10.94 -23.71 -11.27
N PRO A 48 10.36 -24.39 -10.27
CA PRO A 48 9.02 -24.04 -9.73
C PRO A 48 8.91 -22.61 -9.21
N ASP A 49 10.02 -22.02 -8.79
CA ASP A 49 10.08 -20.64 -8.25
C ASP A 49 10.43 -19.59 -9.32
N ALA A 50 10.71 -19.99 -10.57
CA ALA A 50 11.13 -19.12 -11.64
C ALA A 50 10.18 -17.95 -11.89
N LYS A 51 8.90 -18.24 -12.02
CA LYS A 51 7.86 -17.23 -12.21
C LYS A 51 7.86 -16.20 -11.08
N ARG A 52 7.98 -16.65 -9.83
CA ARG A 52 8.05 -15.77 -8.67
C ARG A 52 9.29 -14.86 -8.74
N HIS A 53 10.44 -15.41 -9.09
CA HIS A 53 11.69 -14.66 -9.20
C HIS A 53 11.61 -13.57 -10.29
N LEU A 54 11.04 -13.87 -11.45
CA LEU A 54 10.81 -12.88 -12.51
C LEU A 54 9.90 -11.74 -12.03
N LEU A 55 8.81 -12.08 -11.35
CA LEU A 55 7.88 -11.10 -10.76
C LEU A 55 8.57 -10.25 -9.68
N GLU A 56 9.41 -10.85 -8.82
CA GLU A 56 10.22 -10.15 -7.80
C GLU A 56 11.23 -9.18 -8.43
N CYS A 57 11.70 -9.47 -9.64
CA CYS A 57 12.53 -8.56 -10.42
C CYS A 57 11.73 -7.45 -11.13
N GLY A 58 10.39 -7.43 -10.98
CA GLY A 58 9.52 -6.43 -11.59
C GLY A 58 9.07 -6.76 -13.02
N ILE A 59 9.27 -8.00 -13.50
CA ILE A 59 8.80 -8.42 -14.82
C ILE A 59 7.39 -8.96 -14.67
N THR A 60 6.40 -8.23 -15.14
CA THR A 60 4.97 -8.59 -15.02
C THR A 60 4.49 -9.47 -16.16
N ASP A 61 5.02 -9.26 -17.36
CA ASP A 61 4.72 -10.05 -18.52
C ASP A 61 5.59 -11.31 -18.55
N VAL A 62 5.01 -12.45 -18.25
CA VAL A 62 5.72 -13.72 -18.16
C VAL A 62 5.03 -14.79 -19.02
N ILE A 63 5.83 -15.63 -19.68
CA ILE A 63 5.36 -16.71 -20.56
C ILE A 63 6.10 -18.00 -20.24
N GLU A 64 5.44 -19.13 -20.41
CA GLU A 64 6.06 -20.44 -20.25
C GLU A 64 6.99 -20.76 -21.42
N SER A 65 8.09 -21.43 -21.15
CA SER A 65 9.12 -21.73 -22.15
C SER A 65 8.65 -22.72 -23.24
N ASP A 66 7.60 -23.48 -22.96
CA ASP A 66 6.96 -24.43 -23.89
C ASP A 66 5.74 -23.85 -24.63
N ALA A 67 5.43 -22.56 -24.42
CA ALA A 67 4.40 -21.86 -25.15
C ALA A 67 4.66 -21.86 -26.66
N ASP A 68 3.63 -21.79 -27.46
CA ASP A 68 3.80 -21.77 -28.90
C ASP A 68 4.29 -20.42 -29.45
N ALA A 69 4.81 -20.41 -30.68
CA ALA A 69 5.35 -19.18 -31.29
C ALA A 69 4.30 -18.06 -31.42
N ALA A 70 3.03 -18.39 -31.55
CA ALA A 70 1.97 -17.40 -31.66
C ALA A 70 1.71 -16.72 -30.30
N GLU A 71 1.83 -17.44 -29.19
CA GLU A 71 1.75 -16.89 -27.85
C GLU A 71 2.91 -15.93 -27.57
N PHE A 72 4.16 -16.30 -27.93
CA PHE A 72 5.31 -15.41 -27.83
C PHE A 72 5.13 -14.11 -28.63
N VAL A 73 4.63 -14.21 -29.86
CA VAL A 73 4.34 -13.03 -30.70
C VAL A 73 3.22 -12.20 -30.07
N SER A 74 2.19 -12.85 -29.53
CA SER A 74 1.05 -12.18 -28.93
C SER A 74 1.45 -11.37 -27.68
N ILE A 75 2.23 -11.97 -26.78
CA ILE A 75 2.67 -11.27 -25.55
C ILE A 75 3.63 -10.13 -25.90
N ALA A 76 4.57 -10.32 -26.82
CA ALA A 76 5.46 -9.26 -27.27
C ALA A 76 4.75 -8.12 -28.01
N ALA A 77 3.66 -8.42 -28.72
CA ALA A 77 2.82 -7.41 -29.36
C ALA A 77 1.88 -6.73 -28.34
N GLY A 78 1.41 -7.47 -27.34
CA GLY A 78 0.58 -6.96 -26.25
C GLY A 78 1.32 -5.93 -25.39
N THR A 79 2.55 -6.21 -25.02
CA THR A 79 3.43 -5.26 -24.31
C THR A 79 3.60 -3.95 -25.07
N ARG A 80 3.70 -3.98 -26.39
CA ARG A 80 3.76 -2.77 -27.23
C ARG A 80 2.45 -1.96 -27.25
N ILE A 81 1.30 -2.60 -27.10
CA ILE A 81 -0.02 -1.92 -27.15
C ILE A 81 -0.27 -1.17 -25.84
N HIS A 82 0.25 -1.64 -24.72
CA HIS A 82 0.13 -0.97 -23.42
C HIS A 82 0.93 0.33 -23.33
N HIS A 83 1.91 0.54 -24.23
CA HIS A 83 2.76 1.74 -24.28
C HIS A 83 2.27 2.84 -25.25
N ARG A 84 1.04 2.78 -25.74
CA ARG A 84 0.49 3.94 -26.42
C ARG A 84 0.06 4.94 -25.34
N PRO A 85 0.69 6.14 -25.24
CA PRO A 85 0.27 7.14 -24.29
C PRO A 85 -1.17 7.55 -24.64
N SER A 86 -2.14 6.94 -23.98
CA SER A 86 -3.47 7.53 -23.89
C SER A 86 -3.31 8.69 -22.91
N THR A 87 -3.10 9.88 -23.47
CA THR A 87 -3.24 11.12 -22.70
C THR A 87 -4.60 11.08 -22.03
N PRO A 88 -4.69 10.90 -20.71
CA PRO A 88 -5.96 11.02 -20.05
C PRO A 88 -6.46 12.46 -20.27
N PRO A 89 -7.77 12.67 -20.41
CA PRO A 89 -8.30 14.01 -20.47
C PRO A 89 -7.83 14.74 -19.20
N LYS A 90 -7.20 15.88 -19.38
CA LYS A 90 -6.74 16.77 -18.32
C LYS A 90 -7.97 17.41 -17.66
N THR A 91 -8.70 16.62 -16.89
CA THR A 91 -9.62 17.12 -15.88
C THR A 91 -8.76 17.64 -14.74
N ALA A 92 -8.97 18.88 -14.35
CA ALA A 92 -8.33 19.45 -13.19
C ALA A 92 -8.52 18.49 -12.02
N SER A 93 -7.45 17.81 -11.62
CA SER A 93 -7.46 16.81 -10.55
C SER A 93 -7.87 17.53 -9.27
N ALA A 94 -9.03 17.19 -8.73
CA ALA A 94 -9.33 17.51 -7.34
C ALA A 94 -8.18 16.93 -6.49
N LYS A 95 -7.70 17.70 -5.52
CA LYS A 95 -6.58 17.27 -4.67
C LYS A 95 -6.96 15.96 -3.97
N THR A 96 -6.19 14.90 -4.19
CA THR A 96 -6.37 13.62 -3.48
C THR A 96 -6.11 13.79 -2.00
N TYR A 97 -7.03 13.38 -1.16
CA TYR A 97 -6.88 13.42 0.30
C TYR A 97 -6.09 12.21 0.79
N ARG A 98 -4.98 12.45 1.46
CA ARG A 98 -4.03 11.42 1.89
C ARG A 98 -4.15 11.17 3.38
N VAL A 99 -4.49 9.95 3.77
CA VAL A 99 -4.63 9.52 5.16
C VAL A 99 -3.57 8.47 5.47
N GLY A 100 -2.69 8.76 6.41
CA GLY A 100 -1.74 7.78 6.93
C GLY A 100 -2.26 7.12 8.21
N VAL A 101 -2.10 5.83 8.34
CA VAL A 101 -2.41 5.06 9.56
C VAL A 101 -1.13 4.45 10.09
N LEU A 102 -0.80 4.74 11.34
CA LEU A 102 0.43 4.26 11.98
C LEU A 102 0.21 3.92 13.45
N GLY A 103 1.18 3.26 14.07
CA GLY A 103 1.13 2.96 15.50
C GLY A 103 2.50 3.01 16.14
N PRO A 104 2.60 3.16 17.47
CA PRO A 104 3.89 3.19 18.18
C PRO A 104 4.65 1.85 18.12
N LEU A 105 3.97 0.78 17.76
CA LEU A 105 4.49 -0.59 17.72
C LEU A 105 3.74 -1.46 16.71
N GLY A 106 4.37 -2.54 16.26
CA GLY A 106 3.70 -3.62 15.56
C GLY A 106 2.63 -4.32 16.42
N GLY A 107 1.61 -4.88 15.78
CA GLY A 107 0.53 -5.65 16.44
C GLY A 107 -0.54 -4.82 17.15
N VAL A 108 -0.50 -3.49 17.10
CA VAL A 108 -1.56 -2.64 17.67
C VAL A 108 -2.82 -2.56 16.81
N GLY A 109 -2.77 -3.07 15.56
CA GLY A 109 -3.92 -3.14 14.65
C GLY A 109 -3.94 -2.03 13.60
N VAL A 110 -2.79 -1.50 13.19
CA VAL A 110 -2.67 -0.46 12.15
C VAL A 110 -3.33 -0.94 10.85
N THR A 111 -2.91 -2.09 10.34
CA THR A 111 -3.43 -2.70 9.10
C THR A 111 -4.96 -2.89 9.15
N GLU A 112 -5.50 -3.36 10.28
CA GLU A 112 -6.95 -3.56 10.43
C GLU A 112 -7.71 -2.23 10.40
N VAL A 113 -7.15 -1.18 11.02
CA VAL A 113 -7.75 0.16 11.00
C VAL A 113 -7.65 0.77 9.61
N ALA A 114 -6.51 0.65 8.94
CA ALA A 114 -6.34 1.13 7.57
C ALA A 114 -7.30 0.44 6.59
N LEU A 115 -7.39 -0.89 6.65
CA LEU A 115 -8.29 -1.69 5.83
C LEU A 115 -9.77 -1.34 6.10
N GLY A 116 -10.17 -1.28 7.37
CA GLY A 116 -11.54 -0.93 7.74
C GLY A 116 -11.93 0.47 7.29
N LEU A 117 -11.02 1.44 7.46
CA LEU A 117 -11.23 2.82 7.03
C LEU A 117 -11.36 2.93 5.51
N ALA A 118 -10.42 2.35 4.76
CA ALA A 118 -10.45 2.36 3.30
C ALA A 118 -11.71 1.69 2.76
N SER A 119 -12.12 0.54 3.32
CA SER A 119 -13.36 -0.14 2.98
C SER A 119 -14.60 0.71 3.28
N GLY A 120 -14.60 1.45 4.38
CA GLY A 120 -15.69 2.37 4.72
C GLY A 120 -15.78 3.54 3.75
N LEU A 121 -14.66 4.16 3.41
CA LEU A 121 -14.58 5.29 2.48
C LEU A 121 -14.90 4.89 1.03
N SER A 122 -14.54 3.67 0.60
CA SER A 122 -14.80 3.18 -0.77
C SER A 122 -16.29 3.03 -1.12
N VAL A 123 -17.17 3.14 -0.13
CA VAL A 123 -18.62 3.13 -0.35
C VAL A 123 -19.09 4.41 -1.05
N SER A 124 -18.45 5.55 -0.77
CA SER A 124 -18.88 6.88 -1.23
C SER A 124 -17.91 7.59 -2.16
N ARG A 125 -16.65 7.16 -2.21
CA ARG A 125 -15.60 7.83 -3.00
C ARG A 125 -14.57 6.85 -3.56
N SER A 126 -13.88 7.24 -4.63
CA SER A 126 -12.78 6.46 -5.21
C SER A 126 -11.61 6.42 -4.22
N THR A 127 -11.40 5.24 -3.61
CA THR A 127 -10.43 5.06 -2.52
C THR A 127 -9.41 4.00 -2.88
N LEU A 128 -8.13 4.32 -2.68
CA LEU A 128 -7.00 3.40 -2.76
C LEU A 128 -6.47 3.11 -1.35
N LEU A 129 -6.28 1.84 -1.04
CA LEU A 129 -5.50 1.39 0.13
C LEU A 129 -4.12 0.97 -0.33
N ILE A 130 -3.09 1.50 0.31
CA ILE A 130 -1.69 1.19 -0.02
C ILE A 130 -0.93 0.74 1.22
N ASP A 131 -0.21 -0.37 1.12
CA ASP A 131 0.69 -0.86 2.17
C ASP A 131 2.08 -0.21 2.01
N LEU A 132 2.36 0.76 2.83
CA LEU A 132 3.65 1.46 2.91
C LEU A 132 4.50 0.98 4.10
N ASP A 133 4.10 -0.10 4.81
CA ASP A 133 4.97 -0.71 5.82
C ASP A 133 6.07 -1.54 5.16
N GLN A 134 7.15 -0.88 4.81
CA GLN A 134 8.28 -1.51 4.11
C GLN A 134 9.06 -2.52 4.98
N ARG A 135 8.82 -2.55 6.30
CA ARG A 135 9.50 -3.47 7.22
C ARG A 135 8.73 -4.75 7.44
N SER A 136 7.41 -4.63 7.53
CA SER A 136 6.53 -5.76 7.86
C SER A 136 5.23 -5.66 7.06
N PRO A 137 5.33 -5.61 5.71
CA PRO A 137 4.14 -5.54 4.87
C PRO A 137 3.24 -6.73 5.14
N SER A 138 1.96 -6.48 5.27
CA SER A 138 1.03 -7.52 5.72
C SER A 138 -0.30 -7.54 4.98
N LEU A 139 -0.61 -6.51 4.19
CA LEU A 139 -1.92 -6.34 3.60
C LEU A 139 -2.26 -7.42 2.57
N ALA A 140 -1.29 -7.81 1.74
CA ALA A 140 -1.49 -8.88 0.76
C ALA A 140 -1.81 -10.22 1.44
N GLN A 141 -1.00 -10.62 2.44
CA GLN A 141 -1.25 -11.83 3.21
C GLN A 141 -2.55 -11.75 4.01
N ARG A 142 -2.87 -10.58 4.56
CA ARG A 142 -4.09 -10.34 5.34
C ARG A 142 -5.37 -10.55 4.52
N LEU A 143 -5.33 -10.29 3.22
CA LEU A 143 -6.47 -10.39 2.30
C LEU A 143 -6.39 -11.56 1.33
N ASP A 144 -5.42 -12.46 1.51
CA ASP A 144 -5.16 -13.58 0.60
C ASP A 144 -4.98 -13.12 -0.85
N LEU A 145 -4.28 -11.99 -1.04
CA LEU A 145 -3.93 -11.44 -2.35
C LEU A 145 -2.55 -11.93 -2.80
N PRO A 146 -2.33 -12.00 -4.12
CA PRO A 146 -0.99 -12.24 -4.65
C PRO A 146 0.04 -11.24 -4.12
N LEU A 147 1.30 -11.66 -3.92
CA LEU A 147 2.39 -10.78 -3.52
C LEU A 147 2.83 -9.85 -4.66
N HIS A 148 2.36 -10.10 -5.87
CA HIS A 148 2.56 -9.29 -7.06
C HIS A 148 1.24 -9.15 -7.85
N PRO A 149 1.00 -7.98 -8.49
CA PRO A 149 1.79 -6.75 -8.40
C PRO A 149 1.80 -6.15 -6.98
N ASN A 150 2.76 -5.28 -6.70
CA ASN A 150 2.98 -4.75 -5.35
C ASN A 150 3.51 -3.29 -5.38
N LEU A 151 3.92 -2.77 -4.22
CA LEU A 151 4.42 -1.40 -4.08
C LEU A 151 5.59 -1.08 -5.03
N MET A 152 6.49 -2.03 -5.27
CA MET A 152 7.60 -1.84 -6.20
C MET A 152 7.08 -1.65 -7.63
N THR A 153 6.15 -2.50 -8.05
CA THR A 153 5.49 -2.39 -9.37
C THR A 153 4.81 -1.02 -9.52
N ALA A 154 4.11 -0.56 -8.47
CA ALA A 154 3.42 0.73 -8.49
C ALA A 154 4.39 1.92 -8.63
N VAL A 155 5.52 1.89 -7.92
CA VAL A 155 6.57 2.91 -8.03
C VAL A 155 7.19 2.91 -9.43
N ASP A 156 7.49 1.73 -9.97
CA ASP A 156 8.04 1.61 -11.32
C ASP A 156 7.04 2.16 -12.37
N GLN A 157 5.75 1.87 -12.25
CA GLN A 157 4.71 2.42 -13.14
C GLN A 157 4.59 3.95 -13.01
N ALA A 158 4.64 4.48 -11.80
CA ALA A 158 4.60 5.92 -11.57
C ALA A 158 5.77 6.66 -12.23
N HIS A 159 6.97 6.07 -12.22
CA HIS A 159 8.17 6.65 -12.83
C HIS A 159 8.14 6.65 -14.35
N HIS A 160 7.51 5.65 -14.97
CA HIS A 160 7.52 5.46 -16.41
C HIS A 160 6.26 6.00 -17.10
N ALA A 161 5.44 6.80 -16.41
CA ALA A 161 4.12 7.22 -16.87
C ALA A 161 3.25 6.04 -17.36
N GLY A 162 3.46 4.87 -16.74
CA GLY A 162 2.70 3.65 -16.98
C GLY A 162 1.28 3.75 -16.42
N ASP A 163 0.48 2.73 -16.64
CA ASP A 163 -0.85 2.67 -16.07
C ASP A 163 -0.80 2.04 -14.66
N LEU A 164 -1.02 2.84 -13.65
CA LEU A 164 -1.07 2.36 -12.25
C LEU A 164 -2.07 1.20 -12.04
N ARG A 165 -3.06 1.04 -12.94
CA ARG A 165 -4.03 -0.06 -12.87
C ARG A 165 -3.37 -1.42 -12.88
N ASP A 166 -2.22 -1.58 -13.53
CA ASP A 166 -1.46 -2.84 -13.57
C ASP A 166 -0.83 -3.21 -12.22
N ALA A 167 -0.67 -2.22 -11.32
CA ALA A 167 -0.17 -2.41 -9.97
C ALA A 167 -1.27 -2.52 -8.91
N ILE A 168 -2.54 -2.39 -9.30
CA ILE A 168 -3.67 -2.33 -8.38
C ILE A 168 -4.43 -3.65 -8.39
N ALA A 169 -4.50 -4.30 -7.24
CA ALA A 169 -5.41 -5.40 -6.98
C ALA A 169 -6.81 -4.86 -6.61
N SER A 170 -7.85 -5.59 -6.99
CA SER A 170 -9.22 -5.28 -6.60
C SER A 170 -9.68 -6.21 -5.48
N TYR A 171 -10.24 -5.64 -4.43
CA TYR A 171 -10.84 -6.37 -3.33
C TYR A 171 -12.21 -5.75 -3.01
N ASP A 172 -13.28 -6.45 -3.39
CA ASP A 172 -14.66 -5.94 -3.35
C ASP A 172 -14.75 -4.58 -4.09
N ARG A 173 -14.97 -3.47 -3.40
CA ARG A 173 -15.02 -2.12 -3.98
C ARG A 173 -13.73 -1.33 -3.78
N LEU A 174 -12.74 -1.93 -3.13
CA LEU A 174 -11.52 -1.28 -2.75
C LEU A 174 -10.41 -1.59 -3.76
N SER A 175 -9.70 -0.58 -4.18
CA SER A 175 -8.44 -0.69 -4.91
C SER A 175 -7.29 -0.81 -3.93
N ILE A 176 -6.36 -1.73 -4.17
CA ILE A 176 -5.28 -2.04 -3.23
C ILE A 176 -3.94 -2.10 -3.97
N ILE A 177 -2.93 -1.44 -3.40
CA ILE A 177 -1.53 -1.70 -3.72
C ILE A 177 -0.93 -2.45 -2.53
N GLY A 178 -0.56 -3.72 -2.74
CA GLY A 178 0.13 -4.53 -1.73
C GLY A 178 1.51 -4.01 -1.40
N GLY A 179 2.02 -4.32 -0.22
CA GLY A 179 3.36 -3.93 0.22
C GLY A 179 4.47 -4.67 -0.52
N LEU A 180 5.71 -4.43 -0.12
CA LEU A 180 6.88 -5.13 -0.67
C LEU A 180 6.74 -6.65 -0.47
N ALA A 181 7.14 -7.43 -1.45
CA ALA A 181 7.02 -8.89 -1.39
C ALA A 181 7.91 -9.51 -0.30
N SER A 182 8.99 -8.84 0.08
CA SER A 182 9.95 -9.30 1.08
C SER A 182 10.52 -8.13 1.87
N SER A 183 10.81 -8.35 3.16
CA SER A 183 11.55 -7.41 3.99
C SER A 183 13.02 -7.22 3.54
N ALA A 184 13.52 -8.11 2.69
CA ALA A 184 14.83 -7.98 2.04
C ALA A 184 14.78 -7.11 0.77
N SER A 185 13.60 -6.67 0.32
CA SER A 185 13.45 -5.74 -0.80
C SER A 185 14.13 -4.41 -0.48
N PRO A 186 14.70 -3.72 -1.48
CA PRO A 186 15.28 -2.40 -1.27
C PRO A 186 14.28 -1.45 -0.64
N HIS A 187 14.73 -0.68 0.34
CA HIS A 187 13.90 0.36 0.95
C HIS A 187 13.66 1.50 -0.05
N LEU A 188 12.41 1.84 -0.27
CA LEU A 188 12.01 2.93 -1.17
C LEU A 188 12.19 4.27 -0.47
N PRO A 189 12.92 5.22 -1.08
CA PRO A 189 13.04 6.56 -0.55
C PRO A 189 11.70 7.30 -0.49
N ALA A 190 11.57 8.26 0.42
CA ALA A 190 10.35 9.06 0.56
C ALA A 190 9.95 9.80 -0.72
N ILE A 191 10.93 10.23 -1.51
CA ILE A 191 10.68 10.92 -2.79
C ILE A 191 9.99 10.01 -3.83
N GLU A 192 10.31 8.73 -3.85
CA GLU A 192 9.66 7.76 -4.74
C GLU A 192 8.21 7.48 -4.30
N ILE A 193 7.99 7.38 -3.01
CA ILE A 193 6.63 7.24 -2.45
C ILE A 193 5.80 8.50 -2.72
N GLU A 194 6.38 9.69 -2.58
CA GLU A 194 5.70 10.96 -2.89
C GLU A 194 5.30 11.01 -4.37
N GLY A 195 6.22 10.64 -5.28
CA GLY A 195 5.94 10.55 -6.71
C GLY A 195 4.80 9.57 -7.03
N LEU A 196 4.77 8.41 -6.37
CA LEU A 196 3.67 7.46 -6.49
C LEU A 196 2.34 8.05 -6.00
N LEU A 197 2.32 8.72 -4.84
CA LEU A 197 1.10 9.32 -4.30
C LEU A 197 0.57 10.45 -5.20
N ASP A 198 1.45 11.20 -5.87
CA ASP A 198 1.06 12.18 -6.87
C ASP A 198 0.44 11.53 -8.11
N GLU A 199 0.99 10.40 -8.56
CA GLU A 199 0.45 9.65 -9.70
C GLU A 199 -0.91 9.03 -9.38
N VAL A 200 -1.08 8.52 -8.17
CA VAL A 200 -2.39 8.04 -7.66
C VAL A 200 -3.46 9.13 -7.76
N GLY A 201 -3.10 10.38 -7.45
CA GLY A 201 -3.98 11.52 -7.64
C GLY A 201 -4.34 11.76 -9.10
N ARG A 202 -3.36 11.66 -9.99
CA ARG A 202 -3.59 11.79 -11.45
C ARG A 202 -4.43 10.65 -12.02
N ALA A 203 -4.36 9.47 -11.42
CA ALA A 203 -5.19 8.31 -11.76
C ALA A 203 -6.66 8.45 -11.32
N GLY A 204 -7.00 9.52 -10.60
CA GLY A 204 -8.39 9.87 -10.25
C GLY A 204 -8.88 9.30 -8.93
N PHE A 205 -8.00 8.87 -8.05
CA PHE A 205 -8.40 8.52 -6.68
C PHE A 205 -8.65 9.78 -5.84
N GLU A 206 -9.81 9.84 -5.23
CA GLU A 206 -10.21 10.96 -4.35
C GLU A 206 -9.58 10.84 -2.96
N THR A 207 -9.31 9.60 -2.51
CA THR A 207 -8.71 9.33 -1.21
C THR A 207 -7.69 8.21 -1.30
N VAL A 208 -6.58 8.39 -0.61
CA VAL A 208 -5.58 7.34 -0.36
C VAL A 208 -5.54 7.08 1.14
N VAL A 209 -5.64 5.81 1.52
CA VAL A 209 -5.35 5.34 2.89
C VAL A 209 -4.05 4.55 2.85
N ALA A 210 -3.06 5.00 3.59
CA ALA A 210 -1.75 4.36 3.65
C ALA A 210 -1.57 3.63 4.99
N ASP A 211 -1.32 2.33 4.93
CA ASP A 211 -0.82 1.57 6.08
C ASP A 211 0.68 1.86 6.23
N LEU A 212 1.04 2.61 7.25
CA LEU A 212 2.42 3.00 7.54
C LEU A 212 3.11 2.07 8.54
N GLY A 213 2.36 1.12 9.11
CA GLY A 213 2.87 0.18 10.10
C GLY A 213 3.32 0.85 11.40
N ALA A 214 4.45 0.40 11.94
CA ALA A 214 5.01 0.95 13.16
C ALA A 214 5.80 2.24 12.90
N LEU A 215 5.59 3.24 13.76
CA LEU A 215 6.39 4.49 13.76
C LEU A 215 7.87 4.15 13.98
N ALA A 216 8.70 4.62 13.09
CA ALA A 216 10.14 4.44 13.16
C ALA A 216 10.86 5.80 13.13
N PRO A 217 11.94 5.97 13.92
CA PRO A 217 12.66 7.24 14.02
C PRO A 217 13.23 7.75 12.69
N ASP A 218 13.50 6.83 11.77
CA ASP A 218 14.04 7.10 10.42
C ASP A 218 12.98 7.49 9.39
N ARG A 219 11.70 7.57 9.78
CA ARG A 219 10.60 8.03 8.92
C ARG A 219 10.30 9.52 9.01
N MET A 220 11.21 10.31 9.58
CA MET A 220 11.07 11.78 9.65
C MET A 220 10.98 12.44 8.26
N ASP A 221 11.46 11.76 7.19
CA ASP A 221 11.32 12.18 5.79
C ASP A 221 10.11 11.57 5.09
N SER A 222 9.10 11.15 5.84
CA SER A 222 7.89 10.51 5.30
C SER A 222 7.11 11.45 4.37
N PRO A 223 6.38 10.90 3.38
CA PRO A 223 5.45 11.67 2.56
C PRO A 223 4.46 12.45 3.43
N ARG A 224 4.02 13.60 2.93
CA ARG A 224 3.03 14.42 3.64
C ARG A 224 1.64 13.81 3.50
N PHE A 225 0.96 13.72 4.64
CA PHE A 225 -0.44 13.30 4.72
C PHE A 225 -1.32 14.50 5.13
N ASP A 226 -2.55 14.53 4.64
CA ASP A 226 -3.53 15.52 5.08
C ASP A 226 -4.04 15.16 6.49
N ALA A 227 -4.20 13.85 6.78
CA ALA A 227 -4.50 13.36 8.13
C ALA A 227 -3.63 12.17 8.53
N LEU A 228 -3.30 12.07 9.81
CA LEU A 228 -2.65 10.90 10.40
C LEU A 228 -3.51 10.29 11.51
N ILE A 229 -3.67 8.96 11.44
CA ILE A 229 -4.39 8.17 12.43
C ILE A 229 -3.36 7.37 13.21
N VAL A 230 -3.22 7.66 14.50
CA VAL A 230 -2.27 6.98 15.38
C VAL A 230 -3.00 5.96 16.22
N VAL A 231 -2.67 4.67 16.04
CA VAL A 231 -3.34 3.53 16.65
C VAL A 231 -2.53 2.98 17.83
N GLY A 232 -3.12 2.89 19.01
CA GLY A 232 -2.50 2.27 20.18
C GLY A 232 -3.45 1.30 20.89
N LEU A 233 -2.94 0.53 21.85
CA LEU A 233 -3.71 -0.46 22.61
C LEU A 233 -4.33 0.13 23.88
N ALA A 234 -5.49 -0.40 24.29
CA ALA A 234 -6.22 -0.06 25.51
C ALA A 234 -5.58 -0.71 26.78
N SER A 235 -4.27 -0.54 26.93
CA SER A 235 -3.54 -0.92 28.14
C SER A 235 -2.78 0.29 28.68
N PRO A 236 -2.40 0.35 29.95
CA PRO A 236 -1.67 1.50 30.51
C PRO A 236 -0.40 1.84 29.71
N VAL A 237 0.39 0.82 29.37
CA VAL A 237 1.60 0.98 28.54
C VAL A 237 1.25 1.36 27.11
N GLY A 238 0.21 0.74 26.51
CA GLY A 238 -0.26 1.04 25.16
C GLY A 238 -0.73 2.48 25.03
N MET A 239 -1.51 2.98 25.98
CA MET A 239 -1.98 4.37 26.02
C MET A 239 -0.81 5.37 26.20
N SER A 240 0.15 5.08 27.08
CA SER A 240 1.33 5.92 27.25
C SER A 240 2.16 6.03 25.96
N ARG A 241 2.33 4.93 25.25
CA ARG A 241 3.02 4.90 23.95
C ARG A 241 2.23 5.64 22.87
N LEU A 242 0.89 5.49 22.85
CA LEU A 242 0.02 6.22 21.95
C LEU A 242 0.16 7.74 22.14
N VAL A 243 0.10 8.22 23.38
CA VAL A 243 0.27 9.64 23.70
C VAL A 243 1.60 10.17 23.19
N ARG A 244 2.71 9.42 23.42
CA ARG A 244 4.03 9.79 22.93
C ARG A 244 4.06 9.87 21.40
N ALA A 245 3.55 8.84 20.72
CA ALA A 245 3.52 8.82 19.25
C ALA A 245 2.69 9.97 18.66
N VAL A 246 1.54 10.28 19.26
CA VAL A 246 0.73 11.44 18.86
C VAL A 246 1.50 12.74 19.06
N GLN A 247 2.22 12.91 20.19
CA GLN A 247 3.05 14.09 20.43
C GLN A 247 4.17 14.23 19.40
N GLU A 248 4.84 13.14 19.05
CA GLU A 248 5.87 13.11 18.00
C GLU A 248 5.30 13.53 16.64
N VAL A 249 4.15 12.99 16.25
CA VAL A 249 3.46 13.34 14.99
C VAL A 249 3.06 14.81 14.95
N VAL A 250 2.43 15.30 16.00
CA VAL A 250 1.95 16.70 16.08
C VAL A 250 3.12 17.68 16.10
N THR A 251 4.16 17.39 16.89
CA THR A 251 5.35 18.25 16.99
C THR A 251 6.17 18.25 15.70
N GLY A 252 6.22 17.12 15.00
CA GLY A 252 6.91 16.99 13.72
C GLY A 252 6.20 17.67 12.55
N GLY A 253 4.95 18.10 12.71
CA GLY A 253 4.16 18.76 11.64
C GLY A 253 3.90 17.86 10.42
N HIS A 254 3.79 16.54 10.65
CA HIS A 254 3.67 15.55 9.56
C HIS A 254 2.27 15.49 8.92
N ALA A 255 1.25 16.08 9.55
CA ALA A 255 -0.10 16.20 9.00
C ALA A 255 -0.81 17.44 9.51
N ALA A 256 -1.81 17.89 8.74
CA ALA A 256 -2.70 18.97 9.18
C ALA A 256 -3.62 18.48 10.31
N ASP A 257 -4.14 17.25 10.19
CA ASP A 257 -5.06 16.64 11.14
C ASP A 257 -4.48 15.36 11.75
N THR A 258 -4.69 15.18 13.06
CA THR A 258 -4.28 13.97 13.77
C THR A 258 -5.45 13.40 14.57
N VAL A 259 -5.69 12.09 14.44
CA VAL A 259 -6.71 11.35 15.20
C VAL A 259 -6.02 10.23 15.98
N ALA A 260 -6.28 10.16 17.29
CA ALA A 260 -5.81 9.07 18.13
C ALA A 260 -6.87 7.95 18.21
N VAL A 261 -6.41 6.71 18.04
CA VAL A 261 -7.27 5.52 18.11
C VAL A 261 -6.79 4.61 19.24
N VAL A 262 -7.64 4.38 20.23
CA VAL A 262 -7.39 3.38 21.27
C VAL A 262 -8.09 2.08 20.87
N ASN A 263 -7.32 1.08 20.47
CA ASN A 263 -7.79 -0.19 19.95
C ASN A 263 -7.91 -1.25 21.05
N ARG A 264 -8.75 -2.26 20.81
CA ARG A 264 -9.03 -3.40 21.70
C ARG A 264 -9.51 -2.96 23.08
N VAL A 265 -10.44 -2.00 23.11
CA VAL A 265 -11.07 -1.56 24.34
C VAL A 265 -12.04 -2.64 24.82
N ALA A 266 -11.81 -3.20 25.99
CA ALA A 266 -12.63 -4.24 26.57
C ALA A 266 -14.11 -3.78 26.73
N ALA A 267 -15.02 -4.73 26.66
CA ALA A 267 -16.42 -4.49 26.91
C ALA A 267 -16.63 -3.98 28.35
N GLY A 268 -17.34 -2.88 28.52
CA GLY A 268 -17.60 -2.29 29.83
C GLY A 268 -17.68 -0.76 29.77
N GLY A 269 -18.78 -0.19 30.24
CA GLY A 269 -19.03 1.26 30.18
C GLY A 269 -18.02 2.06 30.98
N GLN A 270 -17.72 1.63 32.19
CA GLN A 270 -16.84 2.33 33.12
C GLN A 270 -15.42 2.45 32.57
N ARG A 271 -14.81 1.35 32.10
CA ARG A 271 -13.47 1.36 31.52
C ARG A 271 -13.35 2.27 30.29
N ARG A 272 -14.39 2.28 29.47
CA ARG A 272 -14.46 3.19 28.30
C ARG A 272 -14.49 4.65 28.70
N LEU A 273 -15.23 4.98 29.75
CA LEU A 273 -15.30 6.35 30.27
C LEU A 273 -13.96 6.78 30.88
N GLU A 274 -13.33 5.90 31.68
CA GLU A 274 -11.99 6.13 32.23
C GLU A 274 -10.97 6.42 31.14
N ILE A 275 -10.88 5.55 30.10
CA ILE A 275 -9.97 5.72 28.98
C ILE A 275 -10.25 7.05 28.25
N LYS A 276 -11.53 7.33 27.96
CA LYS A 276 -11.92 8.55 27.28
C LYS A 276 -11.52 9.81 28.06
N SER A 277 -11.79 9.81 29.36
CA SER A 277 -11.43 10.92 30.24
C SER A 277 -9.92 11.13 30.34
N GLU A 278 -9.16 10.05 30.46
CA GLU A 278 -7.70 10.13 30.56
C GLU A 278 -7.08 10.62 29.24
N MET A 279 -7.54 10.11 28.09
CA MET A 279 -7.05 10.56 26.79
C MET A 279 -7.40 12.03 26.54
N ALA A 280 -8.61 12.47 26.89
CA ALA A 280 -9.00 13.88 26.77
C ALA A 280 -8.14 14.80 27.66
N ARG A 281 -7.71 14.31 28.82
CA ARG A 281 -6.79 15.05 29.71
C ARG A 281 -5.38 15.14 29.13
N LEU A 282 -4.87 14.04 28.52
CA LEU A 282 -3.50 13.95 28.01
C LEU A 282 -3.34 14.60 26.63
N MET A 283 -4.40 14.57 25.81
CA MET A 283 -4.39 15.05 24.43
C MET A 283 -5.68 15.87 24.14
N PRO A 284 -5.88 17.04 24.80
CA PRO A 284 -7.14 17.79 24.73
C PRO A 284 -7.48 18.32 23.32
N GLN A 285 -6.50 18.46 22.45
CA GLN A 285 -6.64 19.00 21.10
C GLN A 285 -6.77 17.90 20.02
N VAL A 286 -6.62 16.62 20.39
CA VAL A 286 -6.63 15.52 19.44
C VAL A 286 -7.90 14.69 19.60
N PRO A 287 -8.72 14.53 18.56
CA PRO A 287 -9.87 13.64 18.59
C PRO A 287 -9.46 12.21 18.94
N VAL A 288 -10.21 11.58 19.85
CA VAL A 288 -9.94 10.22 20.31
C VAL A 288 -11.11 9.30 19.96
N VAL A 289 -10.82 8.24 19.21
CA VAL A 289 -11.77 7.19 18.86
C VAL A 289 -11.42 5.90 19.58
N LEU A 290 -12.42 5.29 20.25
CA LEU A 290 -12.27 4.02 20.93
C LEU A 290 -12.81 2.88 20.06
N LEU A 291 -11.96 1.95 19.67
CA LEU A 291 -12.33 0.73 18.98
C LEU A 291 -12.50 -0.41 20.00
N PRO A 292 -13.68 -1.03 20.05
CA PRO A 292 -13.91 -2.15 20.96
C PRO A 292 -13.13 -3.37 20.54
N GLU A 293 -12.78 -4.21 21.50
CA GLU A 293 -12.36 -5.58 21.21
C GLU A 293 -13.52 -6.32 20.51
N ASP A 294 -13.25 -6.83 19.33
CA ASP A 294 -14.25 -7.49 18.50
C ASP A 294 -13.72 -8.87 18.05
N ARG A 295 -14.34 -9.93 18.57
CA ARG A 295 -13.97 -11.32 18.26
C ARG A 295 -14.17 -11.65 16.77
N GLY A 296 -15.04 -10.91 16.06
CA GLY A 296 -15.24 -11.05 14.64
C GLY A 296 -14.00 -10.71 13.82
N MET A 297 -13.10 -9.88 14.36
CA MET A 297 -11.86 -9.49 13.68
C MET A 297 -10.89 -10.66 13.49
N GLU A 298 -10.77 -11.54 14.51
CA GLU A 298 -9.91 -12.72 14.39
C GLU A 298 -10.39 -13.64 13.28
N LYS A 299 -11.70 -13.94 13.24
CA LYS A 299 -12.28 -14.73 12.17
C LYS A 299 -12.08 -14.08 10.81
N ALA A 300 -12.36 -12.78 10.70
CA ALA A 300 -12.19 -12.04 9.45
C ALA A 300 -10.73 -12.04 8.97
N ALA A 301 -9.76 -12.01 9.90
CA ALA A 301 -8.35 -12.10 9.55
C ALA A 301 -8.00 -13.47 8.94
N TRP A 302 -8.53 -14.57 9.49
CA TRP A 302 -8.34 -15.91 8.92
C TRP A 302 -9.06 -16.12 7.60
N ASP A 303 -10.23 -15.50 7.44
CA ASP A 303 -11.06 -15.63 6.22
C ASP A 303 -10.59 -14.66 5.10
N GLY A 304 -9.53 -13.88 5.29
CA GLY A 304 -9.09 -12.86 4.32
C GLY A 304 -10.11 -11.75 4.09
N THR A 305 -11.03 -11.48 5.04
CA THR A 305 -12.15 -10.55 4.85
C THR A 305 -12.05 -9.29 5.71
N CYS A 306 -12.74 -8.22 5.29
CA CYS A 306 -12.91 -7.01 6.09
C CYS A 306 -14.34 -6.94 6.65
N PRO A 307 -14.54 -6.84 7.98
CA PRO A 307 -15.87 -6.72 8.55
C PRO A 307 -16.53 -5.40 8.17
N THR A 308 -17.64 -5.47 7.45
CA THR A 308 -18.49 -4.31 7.07
C THR A 308 -19.57 -4.00 8.10
N ARG A 309 -19.74 -4.87 9.11
CA ARG A 309 -20.75 -4.75 10.18
C ARG A 309 -20.10 -5.10 11.52
N GLY A 310 -20.74 -4.71 12.61
CA GLY A 310 -20.26 -5.01 13.94
C GLY A 310 -19.69 -3.80 14.69
N PRO A 311 -19.17 -4.02 15.90
CA PRO A 311 -18.65 -2.95 16.76
C PRO A 311 -17.43 -2.26 16.16
N PHE A 312 -16.51 -3.01 15.55
CA PHE A 312 -15.33 -2.49 14.89
C PHE A 312 -15.72 -1.58 13.71
N ALA A 313 -16.51 -2.09 12.75
CA ALA A 313 -16.92 -1.34 11.57
C ALA A 313 -17.64 -0.03 11.94
N ARG A 314 -18.56 -0.06 12.92
CA ARG A 314 -19.24 1.18 13.40
C ARG A 314 -18.26 2.19 14.00
N SER A 315 -17.22 1.73 14.68
CA SER A 315 -16.24 2.62 15.29
C SER A 315 -15.26 3.19 14.28
N VAL A 316 -14.86 2.42 13.28
CA VAL A 316 -14.08 2.91 12.15
C VAL A 316 -14.88 3.92 11.31
N GLY A 317 -16.18 3.70 11.14
CA GLY A 317 -17.08 4.69 10.50
C GLY A 317 -17.08 6.07 11.17
N ARG A 318 -16.76 6.16 12.47
CA ARG A 318 -16.58 7.46 13.16
C ARG A 318 -15.26 8.13 12.74
N ILE A 319 -14.22 7.36 12.46
CA ILE A 319 -12.96 7.90 11.92
C ILE A 319 -13.20 8.45 10.52
N ALA A 320 -13.92 7.71 9.67
CA ALA A 320 -14.31 8.17 8.35
C ALA A 320 -15.10 9.48 8.40
N ALA A 321 -16.06 9.60 9.32
CA ALA A 321 -16.83 10.82 9.51
C ALA A 321 -15.98 12.03 9.96
N LEU A 322 -14.93 11.83 10.77
CA LEU A 322 -13.99 12.90 11.12
C LEU A 322 -13.19 13.36 9.90
N ILE A 323 -12.76 12.42 9.04
CA ILE A 323 -12.07 12.74 7.79
C ILE A 323 -12.99 13.49 6.83
N ASP A 324 -14.24 13.08 6.70
CA ASP A 324 -15.22 13.74 5.84
C ASP A 324 -15.47 15.20 6.24
N GLN A 325 -15.48 15.48 7.55
CA GLN A 325 -15.61 16.85 8.07
C GLN A 325 -14.38 17.71 7.75
N ALA A 326 -13.20 17.12 7.70
CA ALA A 326 -11.97 17.84 7.36
C ALA A 326 -11.81 18.09 5.84
N THR A 327 -12.53 17.33 5.00
CA THR A 327 -12.49 17.47 3.53
C THR A 327 -13.61 18.35 2.98
N SER A 328 -14.58 18.74 3.79
CA SER A 328 -15.73 19.61 3.42
C SER A 328 -15.43 21.07 3.65
#